data_9580344d064dc8b195797d72a745bbf8
#
_entry.id   9580344d064dc8b195797d72a745bbf8
#
_cell.length_a   1.000
_cell.length_b   1.000
_cell.length_c   1.000
_cell.angle_alpha   90.00
_cell.angle_beta   90.00
_cell.angle_gamma   90.00
#
_symmetry.space_group_name_H-M   'P 1'
#
loop_
_entity.id
_entity.type
_entity.pdbx_description
1 polymer ?
#
loop_
_entity_poly.entity_id
_entity_poly.type
_entity_poly.pdbx_seq_one_letter_code
_entity_poly.pdbx_strand_id
1 'polypeptide(L)'
;RDSLEKEQPDLRMLVNSAGFGKSGSVEEILSEKFRIQTDMVDVNCRSLTRMTLLCLPFLRAGSRIVNLASASAFCPQPYFSVYAATKSYVLSFSRSLGEELRKKGIVVTAVCPGPVDTEFFNFSGKPQNILKKLTMAKADRVVHQALKDCRSGKSVSVYGIPMKLTYFGTKLLPHGFLVRMQQI
;
A
#
# COMPACT_ATOMS: atom_id res chain seq x y z
N ARG A 1 12.63 11.59 16.46
CA ARG A 1 13.67 12.34 15.76
C ARG A 1 14.93 12.36 16.60
N ASP A 2 14.86 12.87 17.82
CA ASP A 2 16.00 13.05 18.71
C ASP A 2 16.82 11.77 18.96
N SER A 3 16.15 10.62 19.13
CA SER A 3 16.82 9.32 19.26
C SER A 3 17.62 8.95 18.01
N LEU A 4 17.03 9.13 16.81
CA LEU A 4 17.70 8.84 15.54
C LEU A 4 18.91 9.78 15.31
N GLU A 5 18.76 11.04 15.67
CA GLU A 5 19.85 12.03 15.56
C GLU A 5 20.99 11.72 16.54
N LYS A 6 20.66 11.22 17.73
CA LYS A 6 21.64 10.81 18.74
C LYS A 6 22.39 9.53 18.36
N GLU A 7 21.66 8.54 17.87
CA GLU A 7 22.20 7.20 17.59
C GLU A 7 22.85 7.09 16.22
N GLN A 8 22.52 7.98 15.26
CA GLN A 8 23.04 7.98 13.88
C GLN A 8 23.04 6.58 13.22
N PRO A 9 21.90 5.84 13.20
CA PRO A 9 21.87 4.46 12.77
C PRO A 9 22.19 4.30 11.28
N ASP A 10 22.88 3.23 10.90
CA ASP A 10 23.03 2.81 9.50
C ASP A 10 21.79 2.05 9.05
N LEU A 11 20.75 2.78 8.60
CA LEU A 11 19.49 2.17 8.18
C LEU A 11 19.63 1.50 6.81
N ARG A 12 19.51 0.19 6.80
CA ARG A 12 19.56 -0.61 5.55
C ARG A 12 18.18 -0.82 4.93
N MET A 13 17.14 -0.85 5.75
CA MET A 13 15.78 -1.03 5.27
C MET A 13 14.78 -0.32 6.16
N LEU A 14 13.87 0.46 5.56
CA LEU A 14 12.67 0.99 6.18
C LEU A 14 11.46 0.24 5.61
N VAL A 15 10.62 -0.34 6.47
CA VAL A 15 9.38 -0.99 6.08
C VAL A 15 8.20 -0.26 6.72
N ASN A 16 7.41 0.43 5.91
CA ASN A 16 6.17 1.06 6.33
C ASN A 16 4.99 0.11 6.05
N SER A 17 4.58 -0.66 7.05
CA SER A 17 3.50 -1.65 6.94
C SER A 17 2.28 -1.32 7.79
N ALA A 18 2.35 -0.35 8.70
CA ALA A 18 1.22 0.10 9.49
C ALA A 18 0.10 0.63 8.58
N GLY A 19 -1.12 0.22 8.85
CA GLY A 19 -2.28 0.67 8.09
C GLY A 19 -3.50 -0.20 8.34
N PHE A 20 -4.67 0.39 8.16
CA PHE A 20 -5.94 -0.31 8.27
C PHE A 20 -6.92 0.17 7.21
N GLY A 21 -8.05 -0.55 7.06
CA GLY A 21 -9.13 -0.21 6.16
C GLY A 21 -10.47 -0.49 6.80
N LYS A 22 -11.50 0.23 6.39
CA LYS A 22 -12.89 -0.02 6.75
C LYS A 22 -13.70 0.00 5.46
N SER A 23 -14.40 -1.09 5.17
CA SER A 23 -15.33 -1.18 4.04
C SER A 23 -16.74 -0.75 4.47
N GLY A 24 -17.48 -0.21 3.53
CA GLY A 24 -18.82 0.34 3.70
C GLY A 24 -18.96 1.64 2.91
N SER A 25 -20.18 2.11 2.71
CA SER A 25 -20.40 3.44 2.15
C SER A 25 -19.88 4.53 3.08
N VAL A 26 -19.59 5.69 2.54
CA VAL A 26 -19.13 6.83 3.36
C VAL A 26 -20.14 7.18 4.43
N GLU A 27 -21.44 7.12 4.10
CA GLU A 27 -22.55 7.42 5.01
C GLU A 27 -22.69 6.40 6.13
N GLU A 28 -22.59 5.09 5.82
CA GLU A 28 -22.62 4.01 6.83
C GLU A 28 -21.47 4.16 7.82
N ILE A 29 -20.25 4.37 7.33
CA ILE A 29 -19.08 4.52 8.21
C ILE A 29 -19.21 5.80 9.05
N LEU A 30 -19.75 6.89 8.47
CA LEU A 30 -19.97 8.14 9.18
C LEU A 30 -20.93 7.95 10.35
N SER A 31 -22.00 7.17 10.16
CA SER A 31 -22.97 6.87 11.22
C SER A 31 -22.41 6.02 12.36
N GLU A 32 -21.43 5.15 12.07
CA GLU A 32 -20.78 4.32 13.08
C GLU A 32 -19.74 5.11 13.91
N LYS A 33 -18.78 5.74 13.24
CA LYS A 33 -17.69 6.49 13.88
C LYS A 33 -17.12 7.55 12.92
N PHE A 34 -17.39 8.82 13.18
CA PHE A 34 -16.91 9.95 12.39
C PHE A 34 -15.40 9.88 12.08
N ARG A 35 -14.57 9.54 13.08
CA ARG A 35 -13.10 9.62 12.97
C ARG A 35 -12.46 8.48 12.19
N ILE A 36 -13.13 7.34 11.98
CA ILE A 36 -12.45 6.16 11.42
C ILE A 36 -11.89 6.41 10.02
N GLN A 37 -12.54 7.25 9.22
CA GLN A 37 -12.07 7.58 7.87
C GLN A 37 -10.87 8.53 7.89
N THR A 38 -10.87 9.53 8.77
CA THR A 38 -9.74 10.46 8.95
C THR A 38 -8.54 9.75 9.58
N ASP A 39 -8.76 8.86 10.53
CA ASP A 39 -7.72 8.05 11.16
C ASP A 39 -7.03 7.13 10.13
N MET A 40 -7.78 6.61 9.12
CA MET A 40 -7.16 5.90 8.00
C MET A 40 -6.17 6.78 7.23
N VAL A 41 -6.52 8.05 6.97
CA VAL A 41 -5.62 8.99 6.29
C VAL A 41 -4.38 9.26 7.16
N ASP A 42 -4.60 9.47 8.45
CA ASP A 42 -3.50 9.72 9.39
C ASP A 42 -2.51 8.55 9.48
N VAL A 43 -3.02 7.33 9.61
CA VAL A 43 -2.16 6.14 9.72
C VAL A 43 -1.57 5.76 8.36
N ASN A 44 -2.39 5.64 7.31
CA ASN A 44 -1.94 5.09 6.04
C ASN A 44 -1.09 6.09 5.22
N CYS A 45 -1.30 7.40 5.38
CA CYS A 45 -0.60 8.43 4.60
C CYS A 45 0.34 9.26 5.47
N ARG A 46 -0.20 10.01 6.46
CA ARG A 46 0.59 10.95 7.24
C ARG A 46 1.71 10.28 8.03
N SER A 47 1.40 9.16 8.71
CA SER A 47 2.41 8.44 9.50
C SER A 47 3.49 7.81 8.62
N LEU A 48 3.10 7.20 7.49
CA LEU A 48 4.04 6.65 6.50
C LEU A 48 4.98 7.73 5.97
N THR A 49 4.43 8.86 5.55
CA THR A 49 5.23 9.99 5.05
C THR A 49 6.17 10.50 6.13
N ARG A 50 5.67 10.72 7.35
CA ARG A 50 6.48 11.20 8.48
C ARG A 50 7.62 10.24 8.80
N MET A 51 7.36 8.94 8.89
CA MET A 51 8.40 7.94 9.14
C MET A 51 9.45 7.91 8.03
N THR A 52 9.01 8.00 6.78
CA THR A 52 9.93 8.05 5.63
C THR A 52 10.84 9.28 5.72
N LEU A 53 10.28 10.47 5.97
CA LEU A 53 11.06 11.71 6.07
C LEU A 53 12.02 11.70 7.27
N LEU A 54 11.61 11.14 8.41
CA LEU A 54 12.47 11.01 9.59
C LEU A 54 13.65 10.06 9.36
N CYS A 55 13.44 8.97 8.62
CA CYS A 55 14.46 7.97 8.35
C CYS A 55 15.37 8.32 7.17
N LEU A 56 14.91 9.18 6.25
CA LEU A 56 15.60 9.49 5.01
C LEU A 56 17.07 9.94 5.18
N PRO A 57 17.43 10.79 6.17
CA PRO A 57 18.81 11.21 6.38
C PRO A 57 19.78 10.07 6.75
N PHE A 58 19.25 8.96 7.26
CA PHE A 58 20.02 7.81 7.74
C PHE A 58 20.10 6.67 6.70
N LEU A 59 19.51 6.86 5.52
CA LEU A 59 19.56 5.90 4.41
C LEU A 59 20.76 6.25 3.49
N ARG A 60 21.43 5.21 2.99
CA ARG A 60 22.63 5.33 2.14
C ARG A 60 22.46 4.52 0.85
N ALA A 61 23.42 4.60 -0.04
CA ALA A 61 23.46 3.74 -1.22
C ALA A 61 23.34 2.25 -0.84
N GLY A 62 22.45 1.54 -1.51
CA GLY A 62 22.10 0.15 -1.17
C GLY A 62 20.96 0.01 -0.15
N SER A 63 20.54 1.08 0.54
CA SER A 63 19.36 1.05 1.41
C SER A 63 18.06 0.89 0.62
N ARG A 64 17.02 0.44 1.30
CA ARG A 64 15.71 0.14 0.71
C ARG A 64 14.57 0.71 1.53
N ILE A 65 13.54 1.20 0.85
CA ILE A 65 12.25 1.57 1.45
C ILE A 65 11.18 0.65 0.86
N VAL A 66 10.41 0.01 1.72
CA VAL A 66 9.29 -0.86 1.35
C VAL A 66 8.01 -0.26 1.94
N ASN A 67 7.11 0.19 1.09
CA ASN A 67 5.84 0.79 1.49
C ASN A 67 4.68 -0.15 1.16
N LEU A 68 3.86 -0.51 2.16
CA LEU A 68 2.71 -1.40 1.97
C LEU A 68 1.51 -0.62 1.41
N ALA A 69 1.39 -0.63 0.09
CA ALA A 69 0.21 -0.17 -0.64
C ALA A 69 -0.90 -1.24 -0.67
N SER A 70 -1.58 -1.43 -1.75
CA SER A 70 -2.61 -2.46 -2.00
C SER A 70 -2.94 -2.52 -3.50
N ALA A 71 -3.51 -3.60 -3.97
CA ALA A 71 -4.17 -3.64 -5.29
C ALA A 71 -5.34 -2.62 -5.38
N SER A 72 -5.91 -2.22 -4.25
CA SER A 72 -6.88 -1.11 -4.17
C SER A 72 -6.32 0.24 -4.65
N ALA A 73 -5.01 0.37 -4.76
CA ALA A 73 -4.36 1.55 -5.32
C ALA A 73 -4.48 1.67 -6.85
N PHE A 74 -4.89 0.62 -7.55
CA PHE A 74 -4.88 0.59 -9.00
C PHE A 74 -6.09 1.29 -9.64
N CYS A 75 -7.19 1.37 -8.91
CA CYS A 75 -8.45 1.95 -9.38
C CYS A 75 -9.29 2.42 -8.19
N PRO A 76 -10.08 3.51 -8.33
CA PRO A 76 -11.03 3.92 -7.30
C PRO A 76 -12.01 2.78 -6.98
N GLN A 77 -12.34 2.58 -5.69
CA GLN A 77 -13.21 1.51 -5.24
C GLN A 77 -14.41 2.07 -4.46
N PRO A 78 -15.64 1.98 -5.00
CA PRO A 78 -16.85 2.22 -4.23
C PRO A 78 -16.89 1.33 -2.98
N TYR A 79 -17.52 1.81 -1.92
CA TYR A 79 -17.58 1.15 -0.60
C TYR A 79 -16.22 0.88 0.07
N PHE A 80 -15.14 1.43 -0.49
CA PHE A 80 -13.80 1.36 0.07
C PHE A 80 -13.00 2.63 -0.28
N SER A 81 -13.72 3.74 -0.46
CA SER A 81 -13.24 4.97 -1.09
C SER A 81 -12.02 5.56 -0.41
N VAL A 82 -12.09 5.80 0.90
CA VAL A 82 -10.97 6.41 1.65
C VAL A 82 -9.76 5.48 1.68
N TYR A 83 -9.98 4.19 1.93
CA TYR A 83 -8.88 3.22 1.92
C TYR A 83 -8.18 3.17 0.56
N ALA A 84 -8.93 3.02 -0.55
CA ALA A 84 -8.37 3.00 -1.89
C ALA A 84 -7.59 4.28 -2.20
N ALA A 85 -8.12 5.44 -1.81
CA ALA A 85 -7.43 6.72 -1.96
C ALA A 85 -6.12 6.78 -1.17
N THR A 86 -6.10 6.30 0.10
CA THR A 86 -4.85 6.24 0.89
C THR A 86 -3.82 5.32 0.26
N LYS A 87 -4.23 4.18 -0.30
CA LYS A 87 -3.31 3.24 -0.96
C LYS A 87 -2.81 3.73 -2.32
N SER A 88 -3.64 4.52 -3.03
CA SER A 88 -3.21 5.25 -4.24
C SER A 88 -2.17 6.32 -3.91
N TYR A 89 -2.35 7.04 -2.80
CA TYR A 89 -1.33 7.96 -2.27
C TYR A 89 0.00 7.23 -2.04
N VAL A 90 -0.02 6.10 -1.32
CA VAL A 90 1.18 5.32 -1.01
C VAL A 90 1.89 4.85 -2.29
N LEU A 91 1.13 4.35 -3.28
CA LEU A 91 1.68 3.90 -4.56
C LEU A 91 2.34 5.06 -5.32
N SER A 92 1.66 6.20 -5.43
CA SER A 92 2.15 7.40 -6.12
C SER A 92 3.39 7.96 -5.42
N PHE A 93 3.31 8.17 -4.11
CA PHE A 93 4.42 8.65 -3.28
C PHE A 93 5.66 7.76 -3.42
N SER A 94 5.50 6.43 -3.32
CA SER A 94 6.61 5.48 -3.42
C SER A 94 7.30 5.53 -4.78
N ARG A 95 6.54 5.67 -5.86
CA ARG A 95 7.11 5.72 -7.22
C ARG A 95 7.87 7.02 -7.47
N SER A 96 7.31 8.14 -7.06
CA SER A 96 7.96 9.45 -7.19
C SER A 96 9.24 9.52 -6.35
N LEU A 97 9.14 9.15 -5.08
CA LEU A 97 10.30 9.10 -4.17
C LEU A 97 11.39 8.15 -4.68
N GLY A 98 11.00 7.02 -5.27
CA GLY A 98 11.95 6.07 -5.85
C GLY A 98 12.77 6.66 -6.99
N GLU A 99 12.15 7.47 -7.84
CA GLU A 99 12.88 8.17 -8.92
C GLU A 99 13.79 9.29 -8.36
N GLU A 100 13.33 10.05 -7.37
CA GLU A 100 14.15 11.08 -6.71
C GLU A 100 15.40 10.49 -6.05
N LEU A 101 15.26 9.31 -5.43
CA LEU A 101 16.35 8.65 -4.71
C LEU A 101 17.21 7.72 -5.57
N ARG A 102 16.85 7.52 -6.83
CA ARG A 102 17.54 6.61 -7.75
C ARG A 102 19.04 6.93 -7.90
N LYS A 103 19.37 8.21 -8.06
CA LYS A 103 20.76 8.66 -8.16
C LYS A 103 21.55 8.47 -6.86
N LYS A 104 20.86 8.39 -5.71
CA LYS A 104 21.48 8.10 -4.40
C LYS A 104 21.66 6.59 -4.16
N GLY A 105 21.25 5.74 -5.10
CA GLY A 105 21.34 4.29 -4.97
C GLY A 105 20.38 3.69 -3.94
N ILE A 106 19.28 4.40 -3.61
CA ILE A 106 18.25 3.93 -2.67
C ILE A 106 17.05 3.42 -3.48
N VAL A 107 16.61 2.19 -3.21
CA VAL A 107 15.46 1.56 -3.86
C VAL A 107 14.20 1.80 -3.04
N VAL A 108 13.11 2.23 -3.69
CA VAL A 108 11.78 2.35 -3.07
C VAL A 108 10.82 1.41 -3.79
N THR A 109 10.18 0.52 -3.04
CA THR A 109 9.23 -0.47 -3.57
C THR A 109 7.86 -0.31 -2.93
N ALA A 110 6.83 -0.06 -3.74
CA ALA A 110 5.44 -0.14 -3.33
C ALA A 110 4.97 -1.60 -3.44
N VAL A 111 4.58 -2.22 -2.34
CA VAL A 111 4.01 -3.56 -2.33
C VAL A 111 2.50 -3.46 -2.46
N CYS A 112 1.95 -4.02 -3.55
CA CYS A 112 0.54 -3.93 -3.90
C CYS A 112 -0.12 -5.34 -3.87
N PRO A 113 -0.36 -5.92 -2.69
CA PRO A 113 -1.01 -7.21 -2.60
C PRO A 113 -2.49 -7.11 -2.95
N GLY A 114 -3.05 -8.21 -3.48
CA GLY A 114 -4.48 -8.46 -3.46
C GLY A 114 -4.96 -8.85 -2.05
N PRO A 115 -6.07 -9.57 -1.91
CA PRO A 115 -6.50 -10.10 -0.63
C PRO A 115 -5.45 -11.04 -0.02
N VAL A 116 -5.07 -10.81 1.23
CA VAL A 116 -4.09 -11.61 1.97
C VAL A 116 -4.74 -12.10 3.25
N ASP A 117 -4.58 -13.36 3.56
CA ASP A 117 -5.09 -13.96 4.80
C ASP A 117 -4.30 -13.42 6.00
N THR A 118 -4.88 -12.43 6.67
CA THR A 118 -4.31 -11.71 7.81
C THR A 118 -5.43 -11.16 8.70
N GLU A 119 -5.07 -10.68 9.86
CA GLU A 119 -5.99 -9.99 10.78
C GLU A 119 -6.60 -8.69 10.20
N PHE A 120 -6.13 -8.20 9.08
CA PHE A 120 -6.67 -7.02 8.40
C PHE A 120 -8.18 -7.12 8.20
N PHE A 121 -8.69 -8.31 7.89
CA PHE A 121 -10.13 -8.54 7.68
C PHE A 121 -10.97 -8.49 8.95
N ASN A 122 -10.36 -8.57 10.14
CA ASN A 122 -11.08 -8.38 11.41
C ASN A 122 -11.58 -6.94 11.56
N PHE A 123 -10.88 -5.97 10.96
CA PHE A 123 -11.21 -4.55 11.00
C PHE A 123 -11.89 -4.06 9.73
N SER A 124 -11.43 -4.50 8.57
CA SER A 124 -11.95 -4.02 7.28
C SER A 124 -13.27 -4.65 6.85
N GLY A 125 -13.67 -5.75 7.49
CA GLY A 125 -14.77 -6.62 7.04
C GLY A 125 -14.29 -7.70 6.06
N LYS A 126 -14.88 -8.89 6.15
CA LYS A 126 -14.52 -10.04 5.27
C LYS A 126 -14.96 -9.75 3.84
N PRO A 127 -14.15 -10.14 2.82
CA PRO A 127 -14.54 -9.97 1.44
C PRO A 127 -15.78 -10.80 1.14
N GLN A 128 -16.86 -10.15 0.69
CA GLN A 128 -18.11 -10.80 0.32
C GLN A 128 -18.04 -11.47 -1.05
N ASN A 129 -17.13 -11.01 -1.91
CA ASN A 129 -16.99 -11.52 -3.28
C ASN A 129 -16.21 -12.84 -3.30
N ILE A 130 -16.81 -13.87 -3.95
CA ILE A 130 -16.23 -15.22 -4.11
C ILE A 130 -14.86 -15.15 -4.81
N LEU A 131 -14.71 -14.28 -5.80
CA LEU A 131 -13.45 -14.12 -6.53
C LEU A 131 -12.31 -13.63 -5.61
N LYS A 132 -12.60 -12.73 -4.67
CA LYS A 132 -11.63 -12.27 -3.66
C LYS A 132 -11.23 -13.39 -2.69
N LYS A 133 -12.16 -14.30 -2.36
CA LYS A 133 -11.86 -15.49 -1.53
C LYS A 133 -10.96 -16.46 -2.27
N LEU A 134 -11.21 -16.71 -3.55
CA LEU A 134 -10.42 -17.62 -4.39
C LEU A 134 -9.01 -17.11 -4.69
N THR A 135 -8.82 -15.79 -4.68
CA THR A 135 -7.51 -15.16 -4.94
C THR A 135 -6.75 -14.79 -3.67
N MET A 136 -7.22 -15.24 -2.51
CA MET A 136 -6.58 -14.96 -1.22
C MET A 136 -5.18 -15.59 -1.16
N ALA A 137 -4.19 -14.77 -0.88
CA ALA A 137 -2.80 -15.19 -0.81
C ALA A 137 -2.37 -15.42 0.65
N LYS A 138 -1.38 -16.28 0.86
CA LYS A 138 -0.71 -16.42 2.15
C LYS A 138 0.29 -15.27 2.35
N ALA A 139 0.34 -14.72 3.57
CA ALA A 139 1.19 -13.56 3.88
C ALA A 139 2.68 -13.82 3.63
N ASP A 140 3.19 -14.99 3.99
CA ASP A 140 4.57 -15.41 3.78
C ASP A 140 5.00 -15.34 2.30
N ARG A 141 4.14 -15.79 1.39
CA ARG A 141 4.40 -15.77 -0.06
C ARG A 141 4.43 -14.35 -0.61
N VAL A 142 3.53 -13.49 -0.12
CA VAL A 142 3.50 -12.06 -0.50
C VAL A 142 4.76 -11.36 -0.03
N VAL A 143 5.17 -11.58 1.22
CA VAL A 143 6.40 -11.02 1.79
C VAL A 143 7.63 -11.50 1.04
N HIS A 144 7.74 -12.80 0.76
CA HIS A 144 8.86 -13.35 -0.01
C HIS A 144 8.98 -12.69 -1.39
N GLN A 145 7.86 -12.56 -2.11
CA GLN A 145 7.85 -11.89 -3.42
C GLN A 145 8.22 -10.41 -3.29
N ALA A 146 7.70 -9.71 -2.29
CA ALA A 146 8.00 -8.30 -2.06
C ALA A 146 9.50 -8.06 -1.81
N LEU A 147 10.12 -8.88 -0.96
CA LEU A 147 11.55 -8.81 -0.69
C LEU A 147 12.40 -9.15 -1.92
N LYS A 148 12.00 -10.14 -2.71
CA LYS A 148 12.66 -10.48 -3.97
C LYS A 148 12.59 -9.32 -4.97
N ASP A 149 11.42 -8.71 -5.14
CA ASP A 149 11.22 -7.59 -6.05
C ASP A 149 11.98 -6.34 -5.58
N CYS A 150 11.98 -6.08 -4.27
CA CYS A 150 12.75 -4.99 -3.67
C CYS A 150 14.26 -5.18 -3.88
N ARG A 151 14.79 -6.40 -3.70
CA ARG A 151 16.21 -6.71 -3.96
C ARG A 151 16.59 -6.52 -5.42
N SER A 152 15.68 -6.81 -6.35
CA SER A 152 15.88 -6.60 -7.79
C SER A 152 15.59 -5.18 -8.28
N GLY A 153 15.35 -4.22 -7.37
CA GLY A 153 15.18 -2.80 -7.69
C GLY A 153 13.83 -2.43 -8.31
N LYS A 154 12.80 -3.29 -8.17
CA LYS A 154 11.47 -2.99 -8.72
C LYS A 154 10.75 -1.92 -7.90
N SER A 155 10.19 -0.92 -8.58
CA SER A 155 9.39 0.14 -7.95
C SER A 155 8.02 -0.33 -7.46
N VAL A 156 7.47 -1.42 -8.05
CA VAL A 156 6.17 -1.99 -7.68
C VAL A 156 6.29 -3.50 -7.60
N SER A 157 5.81 -4.07 -6.48
CA SER A 157 5.69 -5.51 -6.29
C SER A 157 4.22 -5.92 -6.26
N VAL A 158 3.82 -6.82 -7.17
CA VAL A 158 2.46 -7.37 -7.27
C VAL A 158 2.53 -8.88 -7.20
N TYR A 159 1.88 -9.46 -6.19
CA TYR A 159 1.85 -10.90 -6.01
C TYR A 159 0.71 -11.57 -6.78
N GLY A 160 1.04 -12.65 -7.46
CA GLY A 160 0.08 -13.50 -8.17
C GLY A 160 -0.32 -12.99 -9.56
N ILE A 161 -0.59 -13.93 -10.46
CA ILE A 161 -0.97 -13.65 -11.85
C ILE A 161 -2.28 -12.84 -11.94
N PRO A 162 -3.35 -13.18 -11.18
CA PRO A 162 -4.59 -12.40 -11.25
C PRO A 162 -4.38 -10.92 -10.92
N MET A 163 -3.60 -10.62 -9.88
CA MET A 163 -3.34 -9.23 -9.49
C MET A 163 -2.45 -8.48 -10.47
N LYS A 164 -1.52 -9.17 -11.13
CA LYS A 164 -0.73 -8.58 -12.23
C LYS A 164 -1.62 -8.24 -13.42
N LEU A 165 -2.53 -9.11 -13.81
CA LEU A 165 -3.52 -8.85 -14.87
C LEU A 165 -4.41 -7.65 -14.52
N THR A 166 -4.90 -7.58 -13.27
CA THR A 166 -5.65 -6.42 -12.77
C THR A 166 -4.80 -5.13 -12.88
N TYR A 167 -3.54 -5.17 -12.43
CA TYR A 167 -2.65 -4.02 -12.51
C TYR A 167 -2.46 -3.51 -13.93
N PHE A 168 -2.28 -4.39 -14.90
CA PHE A 168 -2.17 -4.00 -16.30
C PHE A 168 -3.51 -3.54 -16.88
N GLY A 169 -4.59 -4.24 -16.59
CA GLY A 169 -5.94 -3.90 -17.04
C GLY A 169 -6.38 -2.51 -16.60
N THR A 170 -6.09 -2.13 -15.35
CA THR A 170 -6.43 -0.78 -14.84
C THR A 170 -5.64 0.35 -15.50
N LYS A 171 -4.55 0.06 -16.20
CA LYS A 171 -3.81 1.05 -16.98
C LYS A 171 -4.37 1.25 -18.39
N LEU A 172 -5.07 0.26 -18.92
CA LEU A 172 -5.59 0.27 -20.30
C LEU A 172 -7.05 0.72 -20.37
N LEU A 173 -7.83 0.46 -19.32
CA LEU A 173 -9.25 0.74 -19.30
C LEU A 173 -9.55 2.07 -18.59
N PRO A 174 -10.53 2.86 -19.06
CA PRO A 174 -10.96 4.08 -18.40
C PRO A 174 -11.45 3.79 -16.96
N HIS A 175 -10.99 4.57 -15.98
CA HIS A 175 -11.37 4.39 -14.58
C HIS A 175 -12.88 4.45 -14.36
N GLY A 176 -13.60 5.33 -15.06
CA GLY A 176 -15.07 5.41 -14.98
C GLY A 176 -15.78 4.09 -15.31
N PHE A 177 -15.28 3.36 -16.31
CA PHE A 177 -15.78 2.03 -16.66
C PHE A 177 -15.49 1.01 -15.55
N LEU A 178 -14.26 0.99 -15.06
CA LEU A 178 -13.83 0.07 -13.99
C LEU A 178 -14.62 0.29 -12.69
N VAL A 179 -14.89 1.55 -12.33
CA VAL A 179 -15.66 1.89 -11.13
C VAL A 179 -17.10 1.40 -11.23
N ARG A 180 -17.75 1.57 -12.40
CA ARG A 180 -19.12 1.08 -12.62
C ARG A 180 -19.20 -0.44 -12.56
N MET A 181 -18.22 -1.16 -13.10
CA MET A 181 -18.16 -2.63 -13.01
C MET A 181 -18.05 -3.16 -11.59
N GLN A 182 -17.54 -2.38 -10.65
CA GLN A 182 -17.40 -2.79 -9.24
C GLN A 182 -18.70 -2.61 -8.43
N GLN A 183 -19.73 -1.99 -9.01
CA GLN A 183 -21.04 -1.80 -8.37
C GLN A 183 -22.05 -2.92 -8.70
N ILE A 184 -21.68 -3.80 -9.63
CA ILE A 184 -22.44 -4.97 -10.03
C ILE A 184 -21.90 -6.21 -9.27
#